data_74332bcd91370d1de6319936d33b8f3e
#
_entry.id   74332bcd91370d1de6319936d33b8f3e
#
_cell.length_a   1.000
_cell.length_b   1.000
_cell.length_c   1.000
_cell.angle_alpha   90.00
_cell.angle_beta   90.00
_cell.angle_gamma   90.00
#
_symmetry.space_group_name_H-M   'P 1'
#
loop_
_entity.id
_entity.type
_entity.pdbx_description
1 polymer ?
#
loop_
_entity_poly.entity_id
_entity_poly.type
_entity_poly.pdbx_seq_one_letter_code
_entity_poly.pdbx_strand_id
1 'polypeptide(L)'
;MNYNTYPIADLIDEIAMGPFGSNIKVDCFVDKGIPVLNGSNLEGFELSEKSFRYVTEEKADSLKKANAYKGDVVITHRGTLGQIVYIPQTAQRDRYVISQSQFRVKCNKKVLPEYFVYYFHTPIGQHKLLSNASQVGVPALARPSSTFQKIEIEIPDLETQKKVVKLIGSLQTRIKTNAEINDNLYAQAKAIFAQRFIGIETIPDGWKKGNLLDIANYLNGLAMQKFRPRDDEVGLPVLKIKELRQGSCDVSSELCSPSIKPEYIVHDGDVIFSWSGSLLVDIWCGGTCGLNQHLFKVTSETYDQWFYYLWTAHHLERFIAIAADKATTMGHIKRGELEKAEVLIPFEKDYKEISSLMNPLFNLIIANRIEARKLAELRDELLPKLMSGEIDVSEVSV
;
A
#
# COMPACT_ATOMS: atom_id res chain seq x y z
N MET A 1 10.05 24.12 -22.69
CA MET A 1 8.68 23.57 -22.88
C MET A 1 7.65 24.69 -22.77
N ASN A 2 6.64 24.70 -23.65
CA ASN A 2 5.55 25.69 -23.57
C ASN A 2 4.35 25.07 -22.83
N TYR A 3 3.98 25.67 -21.72
CA TYR A 3 2.78 25.32 -20.95
C TYR A 3 1.68 26.30 -21.27
N ASN A 4 0.47 25.79 -21.45
CA ASN A 4 -0.73 26.60 -21.65
C ASN A 4 -1.72 26.33 -20.50
N THR A 5 -2.33 27.40 -20.02
CA THR A 5 -3.35 27.32 -18.97
C THR A 5 -4.72 27.04 -19.59
N TYR A 6 -5.40 26.03 -19.05
CA TYR A 6 -6.75 25.66 -19.45
C TYR A 6 -7.65 25.46 -18.21
N PRO A 7 -8.89 25.91 -18.23
CA PRO A 7 -9.89 25.39 -17.31
C PRO A 7 -10.16 23.92 -17.64
N ILE A 8 -10.43 23.10 -16.63
CA ILE A 8 -10.70 21.66 -16.84
C ILE A 8 -11.86 21.43 -17.81
N ALA A 9 -12.85 22.35 -17.84
CA ALA A 9 -13.94 22.30 -18.82
C ALA A 9 -13.47 22.16 -20.27
N ASP A 10 -12.31 22.74 -20.61
CA ASP A 10 -11.73 22.71 -21.97
C ASP A 10 -10.87 21.46 -22.22
N LEU A 11 -10.66 20.63 -21.23
CA LEU A 11 -9.82 19.41 -21.26
C LEU A 11 -10.62 18.12 -21.18
N ILE A 12 -11.94 18.20 -20.98
CA ILE A 12 -12.81 17.04 -20.83
C ILE A 12 -13.96 17.06 -21.81
N ASP A 13 -14.37 15.88 -22.29
CA ASP A 13 -15.55 15.69 -23.14
C ASP A 13 -16.81 15.43 -22.29
N GLU A 14 -16.66 14.82 -21.12
CA GLU A 14 -17.76 14.44 -20.25
C GLU A 14 -17.36 14.51 -18.77
N ILE A 15 -18.31 14.92 -17.93
CA ILE A 15 -18.26 14.77 -16.49
C ILE A 15 -19.59 14.18 -16.00
N ALA A 16 -19.54 13.17 -15.14
CA ALA A 16 -20.74 12.52 -14.64
C ALA A 16 -20.59 12.15 -13.16
N MET A 17 -21.62 12.49 -12.38
CA MET A 17 -21.70 12.13 -10.98
C MET A 17 -22.09 10.67 -10.80
N GLY A 18 -21.60 10.06 -9.72
CA GLY A 18 -22.09 8.77 -9.27
C GLY A 18 -23.58 8.80 -8.93
N PRO A 19 -24.23 7.63 -8.86
CA PRO A 19 -25.67 7.54 -8.64
C PRO A 19 -26.05 8.03 -7.23
N PHE A 20 -27.25 8.55 -7.04
CA PHE A 20 -27.77 8.83 -5.70
C PHE A 20 -27.82 7.53 -4.88
N GLY A 21 -27.60 7.64 -3.56
CA GLY A 21 -27.55 6.48 -2.66
C GLY A 21 -28.78 5.57 -2.71
N SER A 22 -29.96 6.15 -3.01
CA SER A 22 -31.19 5.38 -3.22
C SER A 22 -31.17 4.49 -4.47
N ASN A 23 -30.27 4.73 -5.41
CA ASN A 23 -30.17 3.98 -6.66
C ASN A 23 -29.30 2.72 -6.56
N ILE A 24 -28.41 2.62 -5.59
CA ILE A 24 -27.64 1.40 -5.29
C ILE A 24 -27.80 1.09 -3.81
N LYS A 25 -28.77 0.25 -3.48
CA LYS A 25 -29.00 -0.29 -2.14
C LYS A 25 -28.26 -1.62 -1.97
N VAL A 26 -28.20 -2.09 -0.72
CA VAL A 26 -27.52 -3.36 -0.39
C VAL A 26 -28.11 -4.55 -1.16
N ASP A 27 -29.41 -4.56 -1.38
CA ASP A 27 -30.16 -5.57 -2.13
C ASP A 27 -29.88 -5.59 -3.64
N CYS A 28 -29.21 -4.57 -4.19
CA CYS A 28 -28.80 -4.54 -5.58
C CYS A 28 -27.47 -5.29 -5.84
N PHE A 29 -26.74 -5.68 -4.78
CA PHE A 29 -25.46 -6.36 -4.96
C PHE A 29 -25.66 -7.86 -5.21
N VAL A 30 -24.82 -8.38 -6.11
CA VAL A 30 -24.76 -9.78 -6.53
C VAL A 30 -23.33 -10.30 -6.46
N ASP A 31 -23.15 -11.63 -6.48
CA ASP A 31 -21.82 -12.23 -6.39
C ASP A 31 -20.95 -12.02 -7.64
N LYS A 32 -21.58 -11.85 -8.80
CA LYS A 32 -20.90 -11.65 -10.09
C LYS A 32 -21.69 -10.69 -10.97
N GLY A 33 -20.99 -9.88 -11.76
CA GLY A 33 -21.60 -8.90 -12.65
C GLY A 33 -20.68 -7.74 -12.96
N ILE A 34 -21.24 -6.53 -13.09
CA ILE A 34 -20.48 -5.30 -13.32
C ILE A 34 -19.95 -4.78 -11.97
N PRO A 35 -18.63 -4.58 -11.85
CA PRO A 35 -18.01 -4.13 -10.59
C PRO A 35 -18.41 -2.69 -10.25
N VAL A 36 -18.69 -2.47 -8.97
CA VAL A 36 -18.96 -1.15 -8.39
C VAL A 36 -17.71 -0.67 -7.65
N LEU A 37 -17.23 0.52 -8.03
CA LEU A 37 -16.04 1.13 -7.45
C LEU A 37 -16.32 1.67 -6.05
N ASN A 38 -15.35 1.51 -5.18
CA ASN A 38 -15.35 2.08 -3.83
C ASN A 38 -14.02 2.81 -3.57
N GLY A 39 -13.83 3.41 -2.39
CA GLY A 39 -12.63 4.19 -2.07
C GLY A 39 -11.33 3.38 -2.13
N SER A 40 -11.36 2.08 -1.80
CA SER A 40 -10.15 1.24 -1.87
C SER A 40 -9.70 0.90 -3.30
N ASN A 41 -10.55 1.14 -4.29
CA ASN A 41 -10.17 0.99 -5.70
C ASN A 41 -9.46 2.23 -6.27
N LEU A 42 -9.51 3.38 -5.54
CA LEU A 42 -8.93 4.64 -5.97
C LEU A 42 -7.62 4.98 -5.23
N GLU A 43 -6.83 3.96 -4.93
CA GLU A 43 -5.51 4.12 -4.32
C GLU A 43 -4.43 4.15 -5.40
N GLY A 44 -3.51 5.13 -5.32
CA GLY A 44 -2.47 5.33 -6.33
C GLY A 44 -2.95 6.06 -7.59
N PHE A 45 -2.35 5.78 -8.74
CA PHE A 45 -2.63 6.48 -10.01
C PHE A 45 -3.63 5.71 -10.89
N GLU A 46 -3.59 4.38 -10.85
CA GLU A 46 -4.43 3.49 -11.63
C GLU A 46 -5.53 2.87 -10.77
N LEU A 47 -6.64 2.55 -11.40
CA LEU A 47 -7.70 1.80 -10.76
C LEU A 47 -7.18 0.48 -10.20
N SER A 48 -7.38 0.25 -8.90
CA SER A 48 -7.11 -1.04 -8.26
C SER A 48 -8.28 -2.00 -8.46
N GLU A 49 -8.03 -3.15 -9.10
CA GLU A 49 -9.07 -4.14 -9.40
C GLU A 49 -9.26 -5.19 -8.29
N LYS A 50 -9.14 -4.78 -7.03
CA LYS A 50 -9.29 -5.64 -5.86
C LYS A 50 -10.60 -5.34 -5.13
N SER A 51 -11.21 -6.40 -4.56
CA SER A 51 -12.32 -6.26 -3.60
C SER A 51 -13.55 -5.51 -4.11
N PHE A 52 -14.08 -5.89 -5.26
CA PHE A 52 -15.31 -5.33 -5.80
C PHE A 52 -16.57 -5.93 -5.15
N ARG A 53 -17.62 -5.11 -5.11
CA ARG A 53 -19.01 -5.57 -5.11
C ARG A 53 -19.55 -5.47 -6.54
N TYR A 54 -20.56 -6.23 -6.85
CA TYR A 54 -21.07 -6.31 -8.23
C TYR A 54 -22.55 -5.98 -8.27
N VAL A 55 -23.02 -5.46 -9.42
CA VAL A 55 -24.44 -5.30 -9.76
C VAL A 55 -24.71 -6.04 -11.05
N THR A 56 -25.99 -6.34 -11.33
CA THR A 56 -26.38 -6.96 -12.62
C THR A 56 -26.13 -5.99 -13.79
N GLU A 57 -26.05 -6.52 -15.01
CA GLU A 57 -25.92 -5.70 -16.23
C GLU A 57 -27.08 -4.74 -16.39
N GLU A 58 -28.34 -5.22 -16.18
CA GLU A 58 -29.55 -4.40 -16.27
C GLU A 58 -29.50 -3.25 -15.25
N LYS A 59 -28.96 -3.54 -14.03
CA LYS A 59 -28.78 -2.49 -13.03
C LYS A 59 -27.78 -1.46 -13.47
N ALA A 60 -26.62 -1.89 -13.97
CA ALA A 60 -25.60 -1.01 -14.51
C ALA A 60 -26.13 -0.16 -15.69
N ASP A 61 -26.94 -0.75 -16.60
CA ASP A 61 -27.58 -0.03 -17.69
C ASP A 61 -28.54 1.05 -17.21
N SER A 62 -29.30 0.77 -16.16
CA SER A 62 -30.21 1.75 -15.54
C SER A 62 -29.48 2.96 -14.94
N LEU A 63 -28.20 2.82 -14.56
CA LEU A 63 -27.38 3.87 -13.98
C LEU A 63 -26.71 4.78 -15.01
N LYS A 64 -26.87 4.52 -16.30
CA LYS A 64 -26.45 5.39 -17.43
C LYS A 64 -25.05 5.98 -17.28
N LYS A 65 -24.99 7.32 -16.97
CA LYS A 65 -23.75 8.09 -16.89
C LYS A 65 -22.84 7.71 -15.71
N ALA A 66 -23.31 6.95 -14.73
CA ALA A 66 -22.49 6.44 -13.65
C ALA A 66 -21.61 5.23 -14.06
N ASN A 67 -21.72 4.77 -15.30
CA ASN A 67 -20.80 3.77 -15.86
C ASN A 67 -19.50 4.45 -16.28
N ALA A 68 -18.39 3.83 -15.90
CA ALA A 68 -17.04 4.24 -16.25
C ALA A 68 -16.36 3.16 -17.12
N TYR A 69 -15.48 3.59 -18.00
CA TYR A 69 -14.83 2.77 -19.01
C TYR A 69 -13.33 3.01 -19.03
N LYS A 70 -12.59 2.17 -19.75
CA LYS A 70 -11.15 2.35 -19.98
C LYS A 70 -10.86 3.75 -20.54
N GLY A 71 -9.90 4.44 -19.95
CA GLY A 71 -9.54 5.83 -20.26
C GLY A 71 -10.31 6.89 -19.45
N ASP A 72 -11.37 6.53 -18.74
CA ASP A 72 -12.03 7.46 -17.82
C ASP A 72 -11.16 7.70 -16.57
N VAL A 73 -11.29 8.90 -16.02
CA VAL A 73 -10.72 9.28 -14.72
C VAL A 73 -11.82 9.31 -13.67
N VAL A 74 -11.59 8.70 -12.51
CA VAL A 74 -12.54 8.61 -11.40
C VAL A 74 -11.98 9.38 -10.20
N ILE A 75 -12.82 10.22 -9.60
CA ILE A 75 -12.45 11.14 -8.52
C ILE A 75 -13.41 10.94 -7.34
N THR A 76 -12.88 10.90 -6.11
CA THR A 76 -13.68 10.89 -4.89
C THR A 76 -14.05 12.32 -4.48
N HIS A 77 -15.36 12.60 -4.38
CA HIS A 77 -15.85 13.91 -3.94
C HIS A 77 -16.44 13.90 -2.52
N ARG A 78 -16.55 12.73 -1.87
CA ARG A 78 -17.09 12.60 -0.51
C ARG A 78 -16.39 11.44 0.24
N GLY A 79 -16.02 11.69 1.48
CA GLY A 79 -15.27 10.74 2.31
C GLY A 79 -13.76 10.97 2.20
N THR A 80 -13.01 10.04 1.64
CA THR A 80 -11.56 10.16 1.44
C THR A 80 -11.29 11.08 0.23
N LEU A 81 -11.29 12.39 0.49
CA LEU A 81 -11.03 13.37 -0.58
C LEU A 81 -9.61 13.29 -1.12
N GLY A 82 -9.42 13.77 -2.34
CA GLY A 82 -8.12 13.80 -3.02
C GLY A 82 -7.78 12.55 -3.81
N GLN A 83 -8.54 11.46 -3.65
CA GLN A 83 -8.36 10.27 -4.47
C GLN A 83 -8.78 10.54 -5.92
N ILE A 84 -7.86 10.25 -6.85
CA ILE A 84 -8.06 10.38 -8.29
C ILE A 84 -7.25 9.31 -9.01
N VAL A 85 -7.89 8.53 -9.88
CA VAL A 85 -7.25 7.47 -10.67
C VAL A 85 -7.76 7.47 -12.09
N TYR A 86 -6.98 6.94 -13.03
CA TYR A 86 -7.49 6.58 -14.35
C TYR A 86 -7.72 5.07 -14.45
N ILE A 87 -8.64 4.69 -15.35
CA ILE A 87 -8.91 3.30 -15.68
C ILE A 87 -7.99 2.93 -16.87
N PRO A 88 -6.96 2.09 -16.66
CA PRO A 88 -5.98 1.81 -17.70
C PRO A 88 -6.59 0.98 -18.85
N GLN A 89 -6.01 1.08 -20.05
CA GLN A 89 -6.41 0.25 -21.18
C GLN A 89 -6.21 -1.25 -20.92
N THR A 90 -5.29 -1.59 -20.02
CA THR A 90 -4.99 -2.96 -19.59
C THR A 90 -5.91 -3.48 -18.49
N ALA A 91 -6.88 -2.68 -18.02
CA ALA A 91 -7.85 -3.11 -17.01
C ALA A 91 -8.57 -4.40 -17.44
N GLN A 92 -8.81 -5.31 -16.49
CA GLN A 92 -9.40 -6.63 -16.76
C GLN A 92 -10.86 -6.55 -17.22
N ARG A 93 -11.56 -5.47 -16.84
CA ARG A 93 -12.96 -5.23 -17.17
C ARG A 93 -13.09 -4.04 -18.10
N ASP A 94 -14.07 -4.10 -19.00
CA ASP A 94 -14.33 -3.00 -19.92
C ASP A 94 -15.26 -1.94 -19.33
N ARG A 95 -15.99 -2.28 -18.25
CA ARG A 95 -17.05 -1.46 -17.64
C ARG A 95 -17.04 -1.57 -16.13
N TYR A 96 -17.27 -0.44 -15.47
CA TYR A 96 -17.40 -0.29 -14.03
C TYR A 96 -18.57 0.65 -13.72
N VAL A 97 -19.11 0.59 -12.52
CA VAL A 97 -20.07 1.56 -11.98
C VAL A 97 -19.38 2.35 -10.89
N ILE A 98 -19.35 3.68 -10.98
CA ILE A 98 -18.83 4.54 -9.91
C ILE A 98 -19.84 4.64 -8.75
N SER A 99 -19.34 4.76 -7.51
CA SER A 99 -20.20 4.91 -6.33
C SER A 99 -20.76 6.31 -6.19
N GLN A 100 -21.74 6.46 -5.28
CA GLN A 100 -22.34 7.77 -4.94
C GLN A 100 -21.33 8.80 -4.43
N SER A 101 -20.16 8.38 -3.95
CA SER A 101 -19.10 9.24 -3.42
C SER A 101 -18.09 9.69 -4.49
N GLN A 102 -18.32 9.31 -5.74
CA GLN A 102 -17.40 9.50 -6.84
C GLN A 102 -18.06 10.26 -8.00
N PHE A 103 -17.23 10.89 -8.81
CA PHE A 103 -17.60 11.33 -10.15
C PHE A 103 -16.51 10.90 -11.12
N ARG A 104 -16.85 10.82 -12.40
CA ARG A 104 -15.91 10.51 -13.46
C ARG A 104 -15.82 11.62 -14.48
N VAL A 105 -14.68 11.70 -15.13
CA VAL A 105 -14.47 12.55 -16.29
C VAL A 105 -13.86 11.74 -17.43
N LYS A 106 -14.22 12.13 -18.66
CA LYS A 106 -13.59 11.64 -19.88
C LYS A 106 -12.72 12.76 -20.42
N CYS A 107 -11.41 12.54 -20.46
CA CYS A 107 -10.47 13.50 -21.05
C CYS A 107 -10.69 13.60 -22.56
N ASN A 108 -10.50 14.81 -23.10
CA ASN A 108 -10.51 15.03 -24.55
C ASN A 108 -9.10 14.86 -25.14
N LYS A 109 -8.96 15.18 -26.45
CA LYS A 109 -7.71 15.01 -27.19
C LYS A 109 -6.56 15.95 -26.77
N LYS A 110 -6.78 16.91 -25.87
CA LYS A 110 -5.75 17.87 -25.41
C LYS A 110 -4.94 17.33 -24.23
N VAL A 111 -5.47 16.37 -23.48
CA VAL A 111 -4.82 15.85 -22.29
C VAL A 111 -4.93 14.32 -22.18
N LEU A 112 -3.82 13.65 -21.88
CA LEU A 112 -3.80 12.22 -21.60
C LEU A 112 -4.38 11.97 -20.22
N PRO A 113 -5.26 10.95 -20.03
CA PRO A 113 -5.82 10.62 -18.72
C PRO A 113 -4.76 10.35 -17.65
N GLU A 114 -3.67 9.68 -18.01
CA GLU A 114 -2.53 9.40 -17.15
C GLU A 114 -1.86 10.70 -16.69
N TYR A 115 -1.55 11.60 -17.64
CA TYR A 115 -0.95 12.91 -17.34
C TYR A 115 -1.86 13.74 -16.42
N PHE A 116 -3.17 13.74 -16.71
CA PHE A 116 -4.17 14.43 -15.92
C PHE A 116 -4.19 13.94 -14.47
N VAL A 117 -4.18 12.64 -14.26
CA VAL A 117 -4.11 12.03 -12.93
C VAL A 117 -2.78 12.37 -12.24
N TYR A 118 -1.66 12.25 -12.93
CA TYR A 118 -0.35 12.60 -12.38
C TYR A 118 -0.29 14.05 -11.90
N TYR A 119 -0.86 14.99 -12.67
CA TYR A 119 -0.94 16.39 -12.25
C TYR A 119 -1.64 16.53 -10.90
N PHE A 120 -2.78 15.85 -10.70
CA PHE A 120 -3.54 15.94 -9.47
C PHE A 120 -2.93 15.14 -8.30
N HIS A 121 -1.92 14.34 -8.52
CA HIS A 121 -1.12 13.74 -7.46
C HIS A 121 0.06 14.62 -7.00
N THR A 122 0.30 15.77 -7.66
CA THR A 122 1.27 16.76 -7.17
C THR A 122 0.68 17.59 -6.01
N PRO A 123 1.52 18.20 -5.14
CA PRO A 123 1.04 19.11 -4.10
C PRO A 123 0.16 20.25 -4.66
N ILE A 124 0.53 20.83 -5.81
CA ILE A 124 -0.23 21.90 -6.47
C ILE A 124 -1.59 21.36 -6.96
N GLY A 125 -1.60 20.21 -7.60
CA GLY A 125 -2.82 19.56 -8.09
C GLY A 125 -3.76 19.20 -6.95
N GLN A 126 -3.27 18.59 -5.86
CA GLN A 126 -4.05 18.29 -4.67
C GLN A 126 -4.61 19.55 -4.01
N HIS A 127 -3.81 20.62 -3.90
CA HIS A 127 -4.29 21.88 -3.36
C HIS A 127 -5.44 22.45 -4.20
N LYS A 128 -5.33 22.44 -5.53
CA LYS A 128 -6.41 22.88 -6.44
C LYS A 128 -7.65 22.01 -6.34
N LEU A 129 -7.49 20.68 -6.30
CA LEU A 129 -8.59 19.72 -6.18
C LEU A 129 -9.38 19.93 -4.88
N LEU A 130 -8.68 20.17 -3.77
CA LEU A 130 -9.25 20.30 -2.44
C LEU A 130 -9.65 21.72 -2.06
N SER A 131 -9.41 22.71 -2.91
CA SER A 131 -9.67 24.15 -2.61
C SER A 131 -11.13 24.46 -2.21
N ASN A 132 -12.07 23.64 -2.64
CA ASN A 132 -13.50 23.77 -2.33
C ASN A 132 -14.01 22.66 -1.40
N ALA A 133 -13.13 22.04 -0.62
CA ALA A 133 -13.50 20.99 0.33
C ALA A 133 -14.14 21.59 1.59
N SER A 134 -15.29 21.05 1.99
CA SER A 134 -15.90 21.32 3.31
C SER A 134 -15.47 20.23 4.28
N GLN A 135 -15.01 20.61 5.46
CA GLN A 135 -14.64 19.68 6.53
C GLN A 135 -15.73 19.56 7.62
N VAL A 136 -16.89 20.18 7.43
CA VAL A 136 -18.00 20.10 8.37
C VAL A 136 -18.77 18.80 8.14
N GLY A 137 -18.73 17.89 9.10
CA GLY A 137 -19.31 16.55 8.99
C GLY A 137 -18.44 15.60 8.17
N VAL A 138 -19.04 14.87 7.22
CA VAL A 138 -18.27 14.02 6.29
C VAL A 138 -17.58 14.92 5.25
N PRO A 139 -16.25 14.89 5.12
CA PRO A 139 -15.53 15.71 4.14
C PRO A 139 -16.12 15.56 2.74
N ALA A 140 -16.38 16.69 2.07
CA ALA A 140 -16.99 16.69 0.73
C ALA A 140 -16.55 17.90 -0.09
N LEU A 141 -16.42 17.73 -1.41
CA LEU A 141 -16.26 18.85 -2.34
C LEU A 141 -17.61 19.52 -2.58
N ALA A 142 -17.65 20.84 -2.43
CA ALA A 142 -18.86 21.61 -2.71
C ALA A 142 -19.13 21.66 -4.22
N ARG A 143 -20.34 21.23 -4.65
CA ARG A 143 -20.75 21.22 -6.07
C ARG A 143 -19.68 20.62 -7.01
N PRO A 144 -19.24 19.37 -6.78
CA PRO A 144 -18.00 18.83 -7.35
C PRO A 144 -17.91 18.98 -8.87
N SER A 145 -18.99 18.72 -9.62
CA SER A 145 -18.96 18.81 -11.08
C SER A 145 -18.71 20.24 -11.59
N SER A 146 -19.35 21.26 -11.00
CA SER A 146 -19.23 22.63 -11.50
C SER A 146 -17.99 23.35 -10.98
N THR A 147 -17.54 23.05 -9.75
CA THR A 147 -16.31 23.64 -9.21
C THR A 147 -15.06 23.02 -9.84
N PHE A 148 -15.06 21.70 -10.06
CA PHE A 148 -13.95 21.01 -10.71
C PHE A 148 -13.69 21.51 -12.12
N GLN A 149 -14.73 21.73 -12.91
CA GLN A 149 -14.59 22.26 -14.29
C GLN A 149 -13.96 23.64 -14.37
N LYS A 150 -14.04 24.44 -13.29
CA LYS A 150 -13.46 25.80 -13.22
C LYS A 150 -12.01 25.83 -12.77
N ILE A 151 -11.46 24.71 -12.30
CA ILE A 151 -10.06 24.63 -11.90
C ILE A 151 -9.20 24.83 -13.16
N GLU A 152 -8.27 25.76 -13.09
CA GLU A 152 -7.27 25.99 -14.14
C GLU A 152 -6.01 25.18 -13.88
N ILE A 153 -5.56 24.49 -14.90
CA ILE A 153 -4.29 23.74 -14.88
C ILE A 153 -3.41 24.12 -16.05
N GLU A 154 -2.12 24.08 -15.83
CA GLU A 154 -1.10 24.29 -16.85
C GLU A 154 -0.64 22.94 -17.39
N ILE A 155 -0.75 22.77 -18.70
CA ILE A 155 -0.32 21.53 -19.36
C ILE A 155 0.53 21.84 -20.59
N PRO A 156 1.55 21.01 -20.90
CA PRO A 156 2.33 21.12 -22.12
C PRO A 156 1.61 20.48 -23.31
N ASP A 157 2.25 20.52 -24.47
CA ASP A 157 1.77 19.78 -25.64
C ASP A 157 1.74 18.26 -25.43
N LEU A 158 1.00 17.55 -26.30
CA LEU A 158 0.79 16.10 -26.16
C LEU A 158 2.08 15.26 -26.24
N GLU A 159 3.08 15.71 -27.00
CA GLU A 159 4.35 14.97 -27.11
C GLU A 159 5.12 15.04 -25.78
N THR A 160 5.15 16.20 -25.16
CA THR A 160 5.70 16.36 -23.82
C THR A 160 4.93 15.54 -22.78
N GLN A 161 3.57 15.55 -22.83
CA GLN A 161 2.75 14.71 -21.95
C GLN A 161 3.09 13.22 -22.10
N LYS A 162 3.23 12.72 -23.34
CA LYS A 162 3.62 11.30 -23.60
C LYS A 162 4.96 10.96 -22.98
N LYS A 163 5.95 11.84 -23.07
CA LYS A 163 7.27 11.64 -22.47
C LYS A 163 7.20 11.55 -20.96
N VAL A 164 6.47 12.45 -20.31
CA VAL A 164 6.23 12.42 -18.87
C VAL A 164 5.49 11.14 -18.45
N VAL A 165 4.42 10.78 -19.17
CA VAL A 165 3.64 9.56 -18.90
C VAL A 165 4.51 8.32 -19.04
N LYS A 166 5.36 8.25 -20.08
CA LYS A 166 6.28 7.12 -20.25
C LYS A 166 7.29 7.02 -19.11
N LEU A 167 7.88 8.14 -18.68
CA LEU A 167 8.87 8.16 -17.60
C LEU A 167 8.26 7.71 -16.27
N ILE A 168 7.20 8.37 -15.83
CA ILE A 168 6.51 8.03 -14.57
C ILE A 168 5.88 6.62 -14.65
N GLY A 169 5.27 6.28 -15.78
CA GLY A 169 4.67 4.97 -16.02
C GLY A 169 5.69 3.83 -15.96
N SER A 170 6.94 4.05 -16.41
CA SER A 170 7.99 3.04 -16.29
C SER A 170 8.36 2.74 -14.82
N LEU A 171 8.44 3.77 -13.98
CA LEU A 171 8.66 3.61 -12.54
C LEU A 171 7.48 2.85 -11.88
N GLN A 172 6.25 3.25 -12.21
CA GLN A 172 5.04 2.59 -11.71
C GLN A 172 4.96 1.12 -12.12
N THR A 173 5.26 0.82 -13.38
CA THR A 173 5.28 -0.55 -13.89
C THR A 173 6.31 -1.38 -13.13
N ARG A 174 7.51 -0.86 -12.87
CA ARG A 174 8.53 -1.58 -12.13
C ARG A 174 8.12 -1.82 -10.67
N ILE A 175 7.54 -0.82 -9.99
CA ILE A 175 7.01 -0.97 -8.63
C ILE A 175 5.94 -2.08 -8.58
N LYS A 176 4.99 -2.07 -9.52
CA LYS A 176 3.93 -3.06 -9.61
C LYS A 176 4.47 -4.46 -9.90
N THR A 177 5.40 -4.58 -10.85
CA THR A 177 6.04 -5.87 -11.19
C THR A 177 6.79 -6.44 -9.99
N ASN A 178 7.52 -5.61 -9.22
CA ASN A 178 8.19 -6.06 -8.00
C ASN A 178 7.19 -6.59 -6.96
N ALA A 179 6.04 -5.95 -6.81
CA ALA A 179 4.99 -6.44 -5.90
C ALA A 179 4.42 -7.79 -6.36
N GLU A 180 4.09 -7.95 -7.65
CA GLU A 180 3.58 -9.20 -8.24
C GLU A 180 4.60 -10.35 -8.13
N ILE A 181 5.88 -10.07 -8.37
CA ILE A 181 6.96 -11.04 -8.16
C ILE A 181 7.02 -11.46 -6.69
N ASN A 182 6.95 -10.51 -5.76
CA ASN A 182 7.01 -10.79 -4.33
C ASN A 182 5.82 -11.61 -3.83
N ASP A 183 4.61 -11.35 -4.32
CA ASP A 183 3.42 -12.15 -3.99
C ASP A 183 3.64 -13.63 -4.42
N ASN A 184 4.22 -13.85 -5.59
CA ASN A 184 4.53 -15.18 -6.10
C ASN A 184 5.64 -15.87 -5.28
N LEU A 185 6.76 -15.17 -5.01
CA LEU A 185 7.87 -15.70 -4.21
C LEU A 185 7.41 -16.07 -2.79
N TYR A 186 6.57 -15.22 -2.18
CA TYR A 186 6.03 -15.48 -0.85
C TYR A 186 5.08 -16.68 -0.85
N ALA A 187 4.24 -16.83 -1.88
CA ALA A 187 3.38 -18.00 -2.03
C ALA A 187 4.20 -19.29 -2.17
N GLN A 188 5.30 -19.27 -2.94
CA GLN A 188 6.24 -20.39 -3.05
C GLN A 188 6.89 -20.72 -1.71
N ALA A 189 7.41 -19.70 -0.99
CA ALA A 189 8.03 -19.88 0.31
C ALA A 189 7.06 -20.50 1.33
N LYS A 190 5.81 -20.03 1.36
CA LYS A 190 4.74 -20.60 2.21
C LYS A 190 4.42 -22.05 1.86
N ALA A 191 4.39 -22.39 0.56
CA ALA A 191 4.12 -23.76 0.12
C ALA A 191 5.25 -24.72 0.54
N ILE A 192 6.53 -24.32 0.38
CA ILE A 192 7.68 -25.06 0.84
C ILE A 192 7.63 -25.24 2.36
N PHE A 193 7.37 -24.17 3.09
CA PHE A 193 7.27 -24.21 4.56
C PHE A 193 6.14 -25.16 5.02
N ALA A 194 4.96 -25.05 4.43
CA ALA A 194 3.83 -25.91 4.77
C ALA A 194 4.14 -27.38 4.51
N GLN A 195 4.74 -27.68 3.36
CA GLN A 195 5.13 -29.06 2.99
C GLN A 195 6.19 -29.63 3.94
N ARG A 196 7.19 -28.82 4.33
CA ARG A 196 8.33 -29.26 5.11
C ARG A 196 8.08 -29.29 6.61
N PHE A 197 7.15 -28.49 7.14
CA PHE A 197 6.97 -28.30 8.59
C PHE A 197 5.55 -28.55 9.10
N ILE A 198 4.52 -28.25 8.30
CA ILE A 198 3.13 -28.29 8.77
C ILE A 198 2.43 -29.60 8.37
N GLY A 199 2.70 -30.11 7.18
CA GLY A 199 2.09 -31.32 6.64
C GLY A 199 2.76 -32.64 7.10
N ILE A 200 3.59 -32.61 8.14
CA ILE A 200 4.35 -33.78 8.60
C ILE A 200 3.50 -34.60 9.59
N GLU A 201 3.15 -35.84 9.22
CA GLU A 201 2.47 -36.78 10.12
C GLU A 201 3.41 -37.37 11.18
N THR A 202 4.67 -37.65 10.79
CA THR A 202 5.69 -38.22 11.69
C THR A 202 6.94 -37.35 11.66
N ILE A 203 7.40 -36.92 12.84
CA ILE A 203 8.58 -36.09 12.98
C ILE A 203 9.81 -36.90 12.49
N PRO A 204 10.58 -36.34 11.51
CA PRO A 204 11.77 -37.04 10.99
C PRO A 204 12.83 -37.26 12.06
N ASP A 205 13.66 -38.30 11.88
CA ASP A 205 14.75 -38.60 12.79
C ASP A 205 15.71 -37.41 12.92
N GLY A 206 16.06 -37.10 14.18
CA GLY A 206 16.96 -35.99 14.51
C GLY A 206 16.28 -34.62 14.58
N TRP A 207 15.02 -34.52 14.17
CA TRP A 207 14.22 -33.30 14.38
C TRP A 207 13.70 -33.23 15.80
N LYS A 208 13.52 -32.04 16.34
CA LYS A 208 13.01 -31.85 17.70
C LYS A 208 11.89 -30.81 17.75
N LYS A 209 11.01 -30.96 18.72
CA LYS A 209 10.05 -29.92 19.09
C LYS A 209 10.73 -28.87 19.96
N GLY A 210 10.44 -27.64 19.68
CA GLY A 210 10.81 -26.46 20.46
C GLY A 210 9.65 -25.46 20.46
N ASN A 211 9.94 -24.23 20.81
CA ASN A 211 9.01 -23.12 20.78
C ASN A 211 9.64 -21.88 20.11
N LEU A 212 8.87 -20.81 19.92
CA LEU A 212 9.38 -19.60 19.25
C LEU A 212 10.58 -18.98 19.96
N LEU A 213 10.70 -19.08 21.30
CA LEU A 213 11.83 -18.53 22.04
C LEU A 213 13.11 -19.40 21.93
N ASP A 214 12.97 -20.67 21.49
CA ASP A 214 14.12 -21.53 21.20
C ASP A 214 14.79 -21.20 19.87
N ILE A 215 14.05 -20.52 18.97
CA ILE A 215 14.56 -20.21 17.61
C ILE A 215 14.84 -18.72 17.41
N ALA A 216 14.30 -17.83 18.23
CA ALA A 216 14.50 -16.40 18.07
C ALA A 216 14.36 -15.61 19.37
N ASN A 217 15.00 -14.45 19.41
CA ASN A 217 14.84 -13.45 20.45
C ASN A 217 13.77 -12.43 20.03
N TYR A 218 12.87 -12.09 20.93
CA TYR A 218 11.80 -11.12 20.75
C TYR A 218 12.10 -9.90 21.63
N LEU A 219 12.81 -8.92 21.07
CA LEU A 219 13.18 -7.68 21.74
C LEU A 219 12.00 -6.70 21.71
N ASN A 220 11.45 -6.37 22.88
CA ASN A 220 10.39 -5.36 22.98
C ASN A 220 10.96 -3.95 22.78
N GLY A 221 10.28 -3.14 21.98
CA GLY A 221 10.69 -1.77 21.71
C GLY A 221 10.55 -0.82 22.93
N LEU A 222 10.82 0.45 22.70
CA LEU A 222 10.85 1.50 23.71
C LEU A 222 9.60 2.38 23.68
N ALA A 223 9.28 2.96 24.83
CA ALA A 223 8.32 4.06 24.97
C ALA A 223 8.90 5.34 24.35
N MET A 224 8.81 5.47 23.02
CA MET A 224 9.54 6.48 22.22
C MET A 224 9.23 7.92 22.61
N GLN A 225 8.10 8.19 23.26
CA GLN A 225 7.81 9.49 23.85
C GLN A 225 8.85 9.96 24.88
N LYS A 226 9.65 9.03 25.46
CA LYS A 226 10.75 9.32 26.40
C LYS A 226 12.10 9.55 25.68
N PHE A 227 12.16 9.34 24.39
CA PHE A 227 13.37 9.40 23.58
C PHE A 227 13.18 10.37 22.41
N ARG A 228 12.70 11.59 22.70
CA ARG A 228 12.52 12.64 21.70
C ARG A 228 13.87 13.11 21.15
N PRO A 229 13.96 13.52 19.87
CA PRO A 229 15.18 14.13 19.34
C PRO A 229 15.52 15.41 20.13
N ARG A 230 16.81 15.72 20.25
CA ARG A 230 17.27 17.02 20.73
C ARG A 230 17.16 18.05 19.60
N ASP A 231 17.27 19.32 19.94
CA ASP A 231 17.13 20.43 18.98
C ASP A 231 18.17 20.40 17.84
N ASP A 232 19.33 19.79 18.08
CA ASP A 232 20.44 19.62 17.13
C ASP A 232 20.45 18.26 16.41
N GLU A 233 19.50 17.37 16.73
CA GLU A 233 19.43 16.02 16.13
C GLU A 233 18.43 15.96 14.97
N VAL A 234 18.84 15.32 13.87
CA VAL A 234 17.91 14.83 12.85
C VAL A 234 17.23 13.57 13.39
N GLY A 235 15.95 13.69 13.76
CA GLY A 235 15.21 12.59 14.37
C GLY A 235 15.00 11.42 13.41
N LEU A 236 14.95 10.20 13.97
CA LEU A 236 14.52 9.00 13.25
C LEU A 236 13.00 8.85 13.36
N PRO A 237 12.29 8.45 12.29
CA PRO A 237 10.87 8.13 12.39
C PRO A 237 10.64 6.94 13.33
N VAL A 238 9.53 6.97 14.05
CA VAL A 238 9.15 5.90 14.98
C VAL A 238 8.28 4.88 14.26
N LEU A 239 8.74 3.63 14.23
CA LEU A 239 7.96 2.50 13.74
C LEU A 239 6.92 2.09 14.78
N LYS A 240 5.65 2.38 14.47
CA LYS A 240 4.48 1.91 15.22
C LYS A 240 3.68 0.90 14.38
N ILE A 241 2.56 0.43 14.91
CA ILE A 241 1.66 -0.50 14.22
C ILE A 241 1.11 0.09 12.90
N LYS A 242 0.86 1.42 12.86
CA LYS A 242 0.40 2.12 11.66
C LYS A 242 1.46 2.02 10.56
N GLU A 243 2.69 2.41 10.86
CA GLU A 243 3.81 2.40 9.92
C GLU A 243 4.17 0.97 9.47
N LEU A 244 4.13 -0.01 10.40
CA LEU A 244 4.36 -1.42 10.05
C LEU A 244 3.30 -1.94 9.06
N ARG A 245 2.03 -1.59 9.26
CA ARG A 245 0.94 -1.97 8.35
C ARG A 245 1.03 -1.26 7.01
N GLN A 246 1.46 -0.01 7.01
CA GLN A 246 1.64 0.82 5.82
C GLN A 246 2.88 0.39 5.02
N GLY A 247 3.88 -0.23 5.67
CA GLY A 247 5.16 -0.64 5.09
C GLY A 247 6.16 0.51 4.92
N SER A 248 5.84 1.71 5.42
CA SER A 248 6.68 2.91 5.33
C SER A 248 6.36 3.88 6.47
N CYS A 249 7.33 4.73 6.79
CA CYS A 249 7.11 5.95 7.57
C CYS A 249 6.78 7.13 6.64
N ASP A 250 6.04 8.11 7.13
CA ASP A 250 5.66 9.32 6.41
C ASP A 250 5.93 10.58 7.25
N VAL A 251 5.64 11.75 6.69
CA VAL A 251 5.84 13.05 7.36
C VAL A 251 5.00 13.22 8.64
N SER A 252 3.98 12.40 8.85
CA SER A 252 3.16 12.38 10.07
C SER A 252 3.71 11.43 11.14
N SER A 253 4.73 10.61 10.82
CA SER A 253 5.35 9.69 11.77
C SER A 253 6.08 10.47 12.85
N GLU A 254 5.87 10.07 14.11
CA GLU A 254 6.60 10.69 15.23
C GLU A 254 8.11 10.47 15.08
N LEU A 255 8.91 11.38 15.64
CA LEU A 255 10.36 11.27 15.62
C LEU A 255 10.90 10.88 16.99
N CYS A 256 11.98 10.10 16.99
CA CYS A 256 12.80 9.79 18.17
C CYS A 256 14.26 10.17 17.93
N SER A 257 15.03 10.25 19.02
CA SER A 257 16.46 10.51 18.95
C SER A 257 17.20 9.39 18.21
N PRO A 258 18.14 9.69 17.31
CA PRO A 258 19.02 8.70 16.69
C PRO A 258 20.03 8.10 17.68
N SER A 259 20.19 8.70 18.87
CA SER A 259 21.12 8.27 19.92
C SER A 259 20.56 7.18 20.83
N ILE A 260 19.40 6.56 20.48
CA ILE A 260 18.93 5.35 21.17
C ILE A 260 19.89 4.19 20.93
N LYS A 261 19.83 3.16 21.82
CA LYS A 261 20.71 2.01 21.66
C LYS A 261 20.46 1.31 20.32
N PRO A 262 21.53 0.84 19.63
CA PRO A 262 21.43 0.25 18.28
C PRO A 262 20.43 -0.91 18.15
N GLU A 263 20.25 -1.69 19.21
CA GLU A 263 19.29 -2.81 19.23
C GLU A 263 17.83 -2.38 18.98
N TYR A 264 17.48 -1.11 19.32
CA TYR A 264 16.15 -0.53 19.10
C TYR A 264 16.03 0.24 17.79
N ILE A 265 17.10 0.30 17.01
CA ILE A 265 17.05 0.82 15.64
C ILE A 265 16.66 -0.32 14.71
N VAL A 266 15.65 -0.08 13.90
CA VAL A 266 15.15 -1.01 12.89
C VAL A 266 15.70 -0.62 11.53
N HIS A 267 16.11 -1.60 10.77
CA HIS A 267 16.65 -1.47 9.42
C HIS A 267 15.86 -2.30 8.42
N ASP A 268 16.07 -2.02 7.13
CA ASP A 268 15.52 -2.84 6.05
C ASP A 268 15.97 -4.31 6.24
N GLY A 269 15.01 -5.22 6.16
CA GLY A 269 15.20 -6.64 6.38
C GLY A 269 14.85 -7.12 7.80
N ASP A 270 14.70 -6.26 8.80
CA ASP A 270 14.34 -6.70 10.16
C ASP A 270 12.93 -7.29 10.21
N VAL A 271 12.78 -8.41 10.93
CA VAL A 271 11.46 -8.99 11.22
C VAL A 271 10.82 -8.28 12.40
N ILE A 272 9.64 -7.73 12.20
CA ILE A 272 8.89 -6.98 13.19
C ILE A 272 7.55 -7.67 13.46
N PHE A 273 7.25 -7.87 14.74
CA PHE A 273 6.02 -8.46 15.20
C PHE A 273 5.25 -7.51 16.13
N SER A 274 4.05 -7.11 15.72
CA SER A 274 3.12 -6.36 16.58
C SER A 274 2.39 -7.32 17.51
N TRP A 275 2.57 -7.16 18.84
CA TRP A 275 2.01 -8.03 19.86
C TRP A 275 0.80 -7.42 20.60
N SER A 276 0.41 -6.20 20.27
CA SER A 276 -0.75 -5.50 20.85
C SER A 276 -1.59 -4.78 19.81
N GLY A 277 -2.86 -4.55 20.10
CA GLY A 277 -3.78 -3.92 19.16
C GLY A 277 -4.01 -4.79 17.93
N SER A 278 -3.58 -4.33 16.77
CA SER A 278 -3.62 -5.15 15.54
C SER A 278 -2.35 -5.96 15.41
N LEU A 279 -2.46 -7.26 15.70
CA LEU A 279 -1.34 -8.18 15.58
C LEU A 279 -1.00 -8.41 14.11
N LEU A 280 0.27 -8.26 13.76
CA LEU A 280 0.82 -8.60 12.45
C LEU A 280 2.32 -8.87 12.58
N VAL A 281 2.86 -9.69 11.70
CA VAL A 281 4.29 -9.89 11.52
C VAL A 281 4.66 -9.57 10.09
N ASP A 282 5.74 -8.80 9.90
CA ASP A 282 6.25 -8.46 8.58
C ASP A 282 7.78 -8.28 8.62
N ILE A 283 8.39 -8.35 7.43
CA ILE A 283 9.78 -7.98 7.22
C ILE A 283 9.79 -6.50 6.85
N TRP A 284 10.38 -5.68 7.70
CA TRP A 284 10.43 -4.24 7.46
C TRP A 284 11.34 -3.88 6.28
N CYS A 285 10.86 -3.02 5.38
CA CYS A 285 11.62 -2.49 4.24
C CYS A 285 11.37 -0.99 4.02
N GLY A 286 10.91 -0.30 5.07
CA GLY A 286 10.56 1.13 5.04
C GLY A 286 11.68 2.08 5.50
N GLY A 287 12.94 1.61 5.53
CA GLY A 287 14.09 2.40 5.94
C GLY A 287 14.38 2.36 7.44
N THR A 288 15.33 3.18 7.88
CA THR A 288 15.77 3.20 9.28
C THR A 288 14.78 3.93 10.17
N CYS A 289 14.40 3.32 11.30
CA CYS A 289 13.45 3.88 12.26
C CYS A 289 13.67 3.37 13.69
N GLY A 290 13.01 3.99 14.67
CA GLY A 290 13.06 3.58 16.07
C GLY A 290 11.92 2.63 16.43
N LEU A 291 12.19 1.54 17.15
CA LEU A 291 11.26 0.48 17.51
C LEU A 291 10.34 0.88 18.67
N ASN A 292 9.05 1.04 18.41
CA ASN A 292 8.05 1.38 19.44
C ASN A 292 7.74 0.21 20.39
N GLN A 293 7.36 0.53 21.64
CA GLN A 293 7.07 -0.43 22.73
C GLN A 293 5.99 -1.48 22.43
N HIS A 294 5.16 -1.28 21.40
CA HIS A 294 4.10 -2.19 20.99
C HIS A 294 4.53 -3.21 19.94
N LEU A 295 5.81 -3.20 19.60
CA LEU A 295 6.43 -4.06 18.59
C LEU A 295 7.59 -4.85 19.19
N PHE A 296 7.78 -6.06 18.70
CA PHE A 296 9.01 -6.84 18.87
C PHE A 296 9.86 -6.74 17.60
N LYS A 297 11.17 -6.53 17.77
CA LYS A 297 12.17 -6.89 16.79
C LYS A 297 12.57 -8.34 17.03
N VAL A 298 12.40 -9.18 16.01
CA VAL A 298 12.66 -10.62 16.11
C VAL A 298 13.98 -10.93 15.42
N THR A 299 14.92 -11.51 16.16
CA THR A 299 16.28 -11.82 15.67
C THR A 299 16.71 -13.21 16.09
N SER A 300 17.66 -13.81 15.40
CA SER A 300 18.29 -15.06 15.80
C SER A 300 19.78 -15.05 15.43
N GLU A 301 20.61 -15.62 16.28
CA GLU A 301 22.02 -15.84 16.00
C GLU A 301 22.26 -17.21 15.33
N THR A 302 21.27 -18.10 15.38
CA THR A 302 21.39 -19.50 14.95
C THR A 302 20.62 -19.76 13.66
N TYR A 303 19.45 -19.15 13.51
CA TYR A 303 18.54 -19.47 12.43
C TYR A 303 18.38 -18.29 11.47
N ASP A 304 18.21 -18.62 10.18
CA ASP A 304 17.95 -17.66 9.12
C ASP A 304 16.59 -16.96 9.32
N GLN A 305 16.48 -15.75 8.80
CA GLN A 305 15.32 -14.88 8.91
C GLN A 305 14.01 -15.54 8.47
N TRP A 306 14.00 -16.27 7.37
CA TRP A 306 12.82 -16.95 6.85
C TRP A 306 12.22 -17.91 7.88
N PHE A 307 13.06 -18.56 8.70
CA PHE A 307 12.63 -19.60 9.63
C PHE A 307 11.81 -19.02 10.78
N TYR A 308 12.35 -18.06 11.53
CA TYR A 308 11.63 -17.45 12.62
C TYR A 308 10.49 -16.54 12.15
N TYR A 309 10.61 -15.92 10.95
CA TYR A 309 9.51 -15.16 10.36
C TYR A 309 8.30 -16.06 10.05
N LEU A 310 8.48 -17.16 9.32
CA LEU A 310 7.38 -18.04 8.94
C LEU A 310 6.76 -18.76 10.13
N TRP A 311 7.55 -19.16 11.12
CA TRP A 311 7.01 -19.73 12.35
C TRP A 311 6.20 -18.72 13.16
N THR A 312 6.65 -17.48 13.27
CA THR A 312 5.87 -16.40 13.91
C THR A 312 4.57 -16.14 13.14
N ALA A 313 4.65 -16.08 11.80
CA ALA A 313 3.49 -15.90 10.92
C ALA A 313 2.49 -17.08 11.03
N HIS A 314 2.99 -18.32 11.15
CA HIS A 314 2.14 -19.51 11.33
C HIS A 314 1.28 -19.42 12.59
N HIS A 315 1.81 -18.91 13.68
CA HIS A 315 1.08 -18.77 14.94
C HIS A 315 0.22 -17.50 15.04
N LEU A 316 0.25 -16.62 14.03
CA LEU A 316 -0.39 -15.30 14.11
C LEU A 316 -1.91 -15.39 14.33
N GLU A 317 -2.62 -16.26 13.64
CA GLU A 317 -4.08 -16.44 13.79
C GLU A 317 -4.44 -16.89 15.23
N ARG A 318 -3.69 -17.82 15.79
CA ARG A 318 -3.83 -18.24 17.18
C ARG A 318 -3.61 -17.06 18.15
N PHE A 319 -2.59 -16.25 17.90
CA PHE A 319 -2.31 -15.07 18.73
C PHE A 319 -3.43 -14.02 18.62
N ILE A 320 -3.99 -13.81 17.43
CA ILE A 320 -5.14 -12.93 17.22
C ILE A 320 -6.36 -13.42 18.03
N ALA A 321 -6.66 -14.71 17.98
CA ALA A 321 -7.76 -15.29 18.75
C ALA A 321 -7.56 -15.11 20.27
N ILE A 322 -6.35 -15.37 20.79
CA ILE A 322 -6.01 -15.16 22.21
C ILE A 322 -6.14 -13.68 22.61
N ALA A 323 -5.72 -12.76 21.74
CA ALA A 323 -5.83 -11.33 22.01
C ALA A 323 -7.29 -10.85 22.02
N ALA A 324 -8.14 -11.41 21.15
CA ALA A 324 -9.57 -11.12 21.08
C ALA A 324 -10.31 -11.57 22.34
N ASP A 325 -10.02 -12.75 22.87
CA ASP A 325 -10.64 -13.29 24.11
C ASP A 325 -10.31 -12.46 25.36
N LYS A 326 -9.19 -11.75 25.37
CA LYS A 326 -8.70 -10.96 26.52
C LYS A 326 -9.05 -9.48 26.42
N ALA A 327 -9.81 -9.05 25.41
CA ALA A 327 -10.06 -7.64 25.14
C ALA A 327 -11.12 -7.04 26.04
N THR A 328 -10.68 -6.47 27.19
CA THR A 328 -11.46 -5.43 27.88
C THR A 328 -11.04 -4.01 27.48
N THR A 329 -9.84 -3.83 26.88
CA THR A 329 -9.34 -2.51 26.40
C THR A 329 -8.47 -2.61 25.15
N MET A 330 -7.26 -3.18 25.22
CA MET A 330 -6.40 -3.47 24.06
C MET A 330 -5.97 -4.92 24.12
N GLY A 331 -6.41 -5.73 23.16
CA GLY A 331 -5.96 -7.10 23.03
C GLY A 331 -4.44 -7.17 22.89
N HIS A 332 -3.79 -7.98 23.73
CA HIS A 332 -2.34 -8.21 23.64
C HIS A 332 -2.00 -9.64 24.02
N ILE A 333 -0.90 -10.14 23.48
CA ILE A 333 -0.36 -11.44 23.91
C ILE A 333 0.73 -11.24 24.97
N LYS A 334 0.81 -12.18 25.90
CA LYS A 334 1.91 -12.22 26.86
C LYS A 334 3.07 -13.04 26.31
N ARG A 335 4.30 -12.79 26.77
CA ARG A 335 5.51 -13.52 26.37
C ARG A 335 5.36 -15.05 26.54
N GLY A 336 4.66 -15.52 27.55
CA GLY A 336 4.35 -16.94 27.74
C GLY A 336 3.52 -17.60 26.63
N GLU A 337 2.88 -16.84 25.75
CA GLU A 337 2.22 -17.40 24.56
C GLU A 337 3.23 -17.77 23.46
N LEU A 338 4.40 -17.08 23.42
CA LEU A 338 5.51 -17.45 22.54
C LEU A 338 6.15 -18.78 22.97
N GLU A 339 6.25 -19.03 24.30
CA GLU A 339 6.74 -20.30 24.87
C GLU A 339 5.82 -21.49 24.55
N LYS A 340 4.52 -21.24 24.37
CA LYS A 340 3.52 -22.26 24.01
C LYS A 340 3.37 -22.46 22.49
N ALA A 341 4.04 -21.65 21.71
CA ALA A 341 3.98 -21.71 20.25
C ALA A 341 4.99 -22.75 19.74
N GLU A 342 4.52 -23.98 19.56
CA GLU A 342 5.35 -25.12 19.15
C GLU A 342 5.96 -24.90 17.75
N VAL A 343 7.23 -25.20 17.61
CA VAL A 343 7.97 -25.20 16.35
C VAL A 343 8.69 -26.53 16.15
N LEU A 344 8.85 -26.95 14.91
CA LEU A 344 9.68 -28.07 14.56
C LEU A 344 11.06 -27.56 14.14
N ILE A 345 12.10 -28.04 14.81
CA ILE A 345 13.49 -27.65 14.55
C ILE A 345 14.16 -28.83 13.83
N PRO A 346 14.54 -28.63 12.54
CA PRO A 346 15.18 -29.67 11.76
C PRO A 346 16.56 -30.06 12.28
N PHE A 347 17.01 -31.25 11.90
CA PHE A 347 18.42 -31.60 11.99
C PHE A 347 19.25 -30.66 11.10
N GLU A 348 20.48 -30.38 11.48
CA GLU A 348 21.32 -29.35 10.82
C GLU A 348 21.44 -29.53 9.31
N LYS A 349 21.57 -30.78 8.83
CA LYS A 349 21.68 -31.09 7.40
C LYS A 349 20.41 -30.69 6.65
N ASP A 350 19.25 -31.07 7.18
CA ASP A 350 17.94 -30.78 6.55
C ASP A 350 17.64 -29.29 6.61
N TYR A 351 18.02 -28.63 7.72
CA TYR A 351 17.91 -27.18 7.85
C TYR A 351 18.71 -26.47 6.75
N LYS A 352 19.98 -26.86 6.52
CA LYS A 352 20.83 -26.27 5.48
C LYS A 352 20.26 -26.50 4.08
N GLU A 353 19.70 -27.68 3.80
CA GLU A 353 19.02 -27.96 2.52
C GLU A 353 17.85 -27.03 2.31
N ILE A 354 16.94 -26.90 3.30
CA ILE A 354 15.78 -26.05 3.22
C ILE A 354 16.20 -24.58 3.10
N SER A 355 17.17 -24.13 3.90
CA SER A 355 17.69 -22.76 3.85
C SER A 355 18.29 -22.39 2.49
N SER A 356 18.90 -23.33 1.80
CA SER A 356 19.43 -23.10 0.45
C SER A 356 18.34 -22.78 -0.58
N LEU A 357 17.12 -23.23 -0.35
CA LEU A 357 15.94 -22.90 -1.16
C LEU A 357 15.25 -21.60 -0.68
N MET A 358 15.18 -21.40 0.64
CA MET A 358 14.40 -20.31 1.24
C MET A 358 15.12 -18.97 1.23
N ASN A 359 16.43 -18.96 1.53
CA ASN A 359 17.21 -17.72 1.59
C ASN A 359 17.17 -16.91 0.29
N PRO A 360 17.35 -17.50 -0.91
CA PRO A 360 17.22 -16.74 -2.17
C PRO A 360 15.85 -16.09 -2.35
N LEU A 361 14.76 -16.78 -1.98
CA LEU A 361 13.40 -16.24 -2.09
C LEU A 361 13.23 -15.00 -1.19
N PHE A 362 13.62 -15.10 0.08
CA PHE A 362 13.49 -14.00 1.03
C PHE A 362 14.42 -12.83 0.70
N ASN A 363 15.65 -13.10 0.29
CA ASN A 363 16.58 -12.06 -0.14
C ASN A 363 16.03 -11.27 -1.34
N LEU A 364 15.41 -11.96 -2.30
CA LEU A 364 14.81 -11.31 -3.47
C LEU A 364 13.55 -10.52 -3.08
N ILE A 365 12.70 -11.05 -2.19
CA ILE A 365 11.53 -10.33 -1.67
C ILE A 365 11.97 -9.01 -1.02
N ILE A 366 12.98 -9.03 -0.17
CA ILE A 366 13.51 -7.85 0.53
C ILE A 366 14.09 -6.87 -0.49
N ALA A 367 14.94 -7.34 -1.42
CA ALA A 367 15.54 -6.50 -2.45
C ALA A 367 14.48 -5.79 -3.31
N ASN A 368 13.45 -6.52 -3.77
CA ASN A 368 12.35 -5.96 -4.56
C ASN A 368 11.53 -4.94 -3.76
N ARG A 369 11.29 -5.15 -2.46
CA ARG A 369 10.58 -4.19 -1.59
C ARG A 369 11.37 -2.91 -1.40
N ILE A 370 12.70 -3.02 -1.19
CA ILE A 370 13.60 -1.87 -1.09
C ILE A 370 13.67 -1.11 -2.42
N GLU A 371 13.78 -1.81 -3.54
CA GLU A 371 13.78 -1.20 -4.87
C GLU A 371 12.45 -0.46 -5.12
N ALA A 372 11.32 -1.10 -4.84
CA ALA A 372 10.00 -0.50 -5.03
C ALA A 372 9.84 0.79 -4.20
N ARG A 373 10.30 0.80 -2.94
CA ARG A 373 10.31 2.01 -2.10
C ARG A 373 11.15 3.13 -2.73
N LYS A 374 12.39 2.83 -3.13
CA LYS A 374 13.29 3.83 -3.76
C LYS A 374 12.72 4.39 -5.06
N LEU A 375 12.08 3.54 -5.86
CA LEU A 375 11.41 3.97 -7.10
C LEU A 375 10.20 4.86 -6.79
N ALA A 376 9.44 4.56 -5.72
CA ALA A 376 8.34 5.41 -5.29
C ALA A 376 8.83 6.77 -4.78
N GLU A 377 9.88 6.80 -3.97
CA GLU A 377 10.54 8.03 -3.51
C GLU A 377 11.03 8.88 -4.71
N LEU A 378 11.72 8.26 -5.66
CA LEU A 378 12.19 8.93 -6.89
C LEU A 378 11.02 9.47 -7.73
N ARG A 379 9.97 8.68 -7.92
CA ARG A 379 8.75 9.12 -8.63
C ARG A 379 8.14 10.35 -7.95
N ASP A 380 7.98 10.31 -6.63
CA ASP A 380 7.34 11.38 -5.87
C ASP A 380 8.18 12.66 -5.85
N GLU A 381 9.50 12.56 -5.94
CA GLU A 381 10.41 13.69 -6.13
C GLU A 381 10.34 14.26 -7.56
N LEU A 382 10.34 13.39 -8.57
CA LEU A 382 10.35 13.80 -9.98
C LEU A 382 9.01 14.38 -10.43
N LEU A 383 7.90 13.84 -9.94
CA LEU A 383 6.57 14.16 -10.43
C LEU A 383 6.25 15.66 -10.36
N PRO A 384 6.42 16.39 -9.26
CA PRO A 384 6.18 17.83 -9.22
C PRO A 384 7.07 18.62 -10.20
N LYS A 385 8.34 18.23 -10.32
CA LYS A 385 9.33 18.91 -11.18
C LYS A 385 9.03 18.71 -12.67
N LEU A 386 8.55 17.52 -13.04
CA LEU A 386 8.10 17.22 -14.39
C LEU A 386 6.81 17.97 -14.75
N MET A 387 5.88 18.05 -13.78
CA MET A 387 4.60 18.74 -13.99
C MET A 387 4.74 20.26 -14.04
N SER A 388 5.73 20.83 -13.36
CA SER A 388 6.04 22.27 -13.43
C SER A 388 6.92 22.67 -14.63
N GLY A 389 7.53 21.69 -15.33
CA GLY A 389 8.51 21.95 -16.38
C GLY A 389 9.90 22.33 -15.88
N GLU A 390 10.18 22.19 -14.58
CA GLU A 390 11.51 22.36 -14.00
C GLU A 390 12.52 21.37 -14.58
N ILE A 391 12.05 20.13 -14.84
CA ILE A 391 12.82 19.12 -15.56
C ILE A 391 12.36 19.09 -17.02
N ASP A 392 13.29 19.36 -17.94
CA ASP A 392 13.05 19.27 -19.37
C ASP A 392 13.13 17.82 -19.86
N VAL A 393 12.04 17.33 -20.45
CA VAL A 393 11.97 15.99 -21.05
C VAL A 393 12.18 15.98 -22.56
N SER A 394 12.57 17.11 -23.17
CA SER A 394 12.76 17.21 -24.63
C SER A 394 13.76 16.18 -25.16
N GLU A 395 14.82 15.90 -24.41
CA GLU A 395 15.88 14.94 -24.75
C GLU A 395 15.50 13.48 -24.41
N VAL A 396 14.36 13.22 -23.73
CA VAL A 396 13.92 11.87 -23.42
C VAL A 396 13.41 11.19 -24.69
N SER A 397 14.08 10.10 -25.09
CA SER A 397 13.62 9.25 -26.20
C SER A 397 12.36 8.48 -25.80
N VAL A 398 11.31 8.59 -26.58
CA VAL A 398 10.02 7.92 -26.35
C VAL A 398 9.90 6.66 -27.20
#